data_9ee041667a38b82e18d1fe7700f09dd9
#
_entry.id   9ee041667a38b82e18d1fe7700f09dd9
#
_cell.length_a   1.000
_cell.length_b   1.000
_cell.length_c   1.000
_cell.angle_alpha   90.00
_cell.angle_beta   90.00
_cell.angle_gamma   90.00
#
_symmetry.space_group_name_H-M   'P 1'
#
loop_
_entity.id
_entity.type
_entity.pdbx_description
1 polymer ?
#
loop_
_entity_poly.entity_id
_entity_poly.type
_entity_poly.pdbx_seq_one_letter_code
_entity_poly.pdbx_strand_id
1 'polypeptide(L)'
;MREGLIRRLLPPLASGTLFGAGLALGGMTDPARVRGFLDLFGAWDPTLAFVMGGAVIVMAVAWRIQPRLAHPLFKLIAGSALFGIGWGIAGLCPGPGVAALVLEPVGAAIFVVAMLAGMGLVRLFER
;
A
#
# COMPACT_ATOMS: atom_id res chain seq x y z
N MET A 1 -9.33 31.69 2.66
CA MET A 1 -9.77 30.39 3.20
C MET A 1 -9.90 29.30 2.14
N ARG A 2 -10.60 29.52 1.04
CA ARG A 2 -10.77 28.51 -0.03
C ARG A 2 -9.46 28.14 -0.74
N GLU A 3 -8.60 29.08 -1.06
CA GLU A 3 -7.34 28.80 -1.75
C GLU A 3 -6.35 27.98 -0.90
N GLY A 4 -6.30 28.21 0.41
CA GLY A 4 -5.47 27.43 1.31
C GLY A 4 -5.94 25.99 1.47
N LEU A 5 -7.26 25.75 1.43
CA LEU A 5 -7.86 24.43 1.50
C LEU A 5 -7.60 23.65 0.22
N ILE A 6 -7.77 24.29 -0.94
CA ILE A 6 -7.52 23.66 -2.25
C ILE A 6 -6.05 23.27 -2.38
N ARG A 7 -5.10 24.15 -2.02
CA ARG A 7 -3.66 23.84 -2.05
C ARG A 7 -3.27 22.68 -1.13
N ARG A 8 -4.01 22.47 -0.05
CA ARG A 8 -3.76 21.35 0.89
C ARG A 8 -4.41 20.04 0.46
N LEU A 9 -5.56 20.12 -0.21
CA LEU A 9 -6.33 18.94 -0.62
C LEU A 9 -5.95 18.43 -2.01
N LEU A 10 -5.50 19.31 -2.90
CA LEU A 10 -5.18 18.96 -4.28
C LEU A 10 -4.06 17.91 -4.42
N PRO A 11 -2.90 18.02 -3.72
CA PRO A 11 -1.84 17.01 -3.83
C PRO A 11 -2.27 15.60 -3.35
N PRO A 12 -2.89 15.43 -2.16
CA PRO A 12 -3.31 14.11 -1.73
C PRO A 12 -4.45 13.54 -2.59
N LEU A 13 -5.34 14.39 -3.09
CA LEU A 13 -6.41 13.96 -4.01
C LEU A 13 -5.84 13.50 -5.35
N ALA A 14 -4.94 14.27 -5.94
CA ALA A 14 -4.29 13.92 -7.20
C ALA A 14 -3.46 12.63 -7.07
N SER A 15 -2.67 12.50 -6.00
CA SER A 15 -1.87 11.29 -5.76
C SER A 15 -2.74 10.07 -5.49
N GLY A 16 -3.81 10.22 -4.71
CA GLY A 16 -4.76 9.13 -4.44
C GLY A 16 -5.51 8.67 -5.69
N THR A 17 -5.95 9.62 -6.53
CA THR A 17 -6.61 9.30 -7.80
C THR A 17 -5.66 8.61 -8.78
N LEU A 18 -4.43 9.10 -8.90
CA LEU A 18 -3.41 8.51 -9.77
C LEU A 18 -3.04 7.09 -9.29
N PHE A 19 -2.88 6.92 -7.99
CA PHE A 19 -2.59 5.62 -7.37
C PHE A 19 -3.75 4.64 -7.57
N GLY A 20 -4.99 5.07 -7.31
CA GLY A 20 -6.20 4.26 -7.51
C GLY A 20 -6.40 3.87 -8.98
N ALA A 21 -6.18 4.79 -9.91
CA ALA A 21 -6.23 4.49 -11.34
C ALA A 21 -5.15 3.46 -11.74
N GLY A 22 -3.94 3.60 -11.22
CA GLY A 22 -2.86 2.63 -11.43
C GLY A 22 -3.21 1.23 -10.91
N LEU A 23 -3.80 1.14 -9.73
CA LEU A 23 -4.27 -0.12 -9.16
C LEU A 23 -5.39 -0.76 -10.00
N ALA A 24 -6.34 0.04 -10.45
CA ALA A 24 -7.45 -0.43 -11.28
C ALA A 24 -6.96 -0.96 -12.64
N LEU A 25 -6.08 -0.21 -13.31
CA LEU A 25 -5.49 -0.60 -14.59
C LEU A 25 -4.56 -1.82 -14.45
N GLY A 26 -3.83 -1.93 -13.34
CA GLY A 26 -2.98 -3.07 -13.03
C GLY A 26 -3.74 -4.32 -12.60
N GLY A 27 -5.07 -4.23 -12.40
CA GLY A 27 -5.88 -5.34 -11.90
C GLY A 27 -5.52 -5.78 -10.47
N MET A 28 -4.91 -4.89 -9.69
CA MET A 28 -4.44 -5.17 -8.32
C MET A 28 -5.57 -5.21 -7.29
N THR A 29 -6.81 -5.00 -7.70
CA THR A 29 -8.02 -5.19 -6.89
C THR A 29 -8.36 -6.67 -6.69
N ASP A 30 -7.78 -7.55 -7.50
CA ASP A 30 -7.99 -8.99 -7.41
C ASP A 30 -6.87 -9.66 -6.58
N PRO A 31 -7.20 -10.28 -5.42
CA PRO A 31 -6.23 -11.00 -4.60
C PRO A 31 -5.52 -12.15 -5.32
N ALA A 32 -6.15 -12.71 -6.35
CA ALA A 32 -5.57 -13.79 -7.14
C ALA A 32 -4.29 -13.37 -7.87
N ARG A 33 -4.19 -12.10 -8.30
CA ARG A 33 -2.98 -11.57 -8.93
C ARG A 33 -1.80 -11.46 -7.98
N VAL A 34 -2.06 -11.06 -6.74
CA VAL A 34 -1.02 -10.99 -5.70
C VAL A 34 -0.52 -12.40 -5.37
N ARG A 35 -1.43 -13.36 -5.24
CA ARG A 35 -1.08 -14.77 -5.02
C ARG A 35 -0.32 -15.36 -6.20
N GLY A 36 -0.71 -15.04 -7.44
CA GLY A 36 -0.01 -15.45 -8.65
C GLY A 36 1.43 -14.91 -8.72
N PHE A 37 1.67 -13.69 -8.22
CA PHE A 37 3.03 -13.16 -8.09
C PHE A 37 3.86 -13.89 -7.03
N LEU A 38 3.25 -14.30 -5.92
CA LEU A 38 3.91 -15.04 -4.85
C LEU A 38 4.18 -16.50 -5.20
N ASP A 39 3.48 -17.03 -6.20
CA ASP A 39 3.66 -18.40 -6.69
C ASP A 39 4.82 -18.49 -7.70
N LEU A 40 6.05 -18.38 -7.17
CA LEU A 40 7.29 -18.41 -7.96
C LEU A 40 7.54 -19.74 -8.67
N PHE A 41 6.92 -20.83 -8.20
CA PHE A 41 7.10 -22.18 -8.72
C PHE A 41 5.93 -22.67 -9.58
N GLY A 42 4.86 -21.89 -9.70
CA GLY A 42 3.68 -22.17 -10.52
C GLY A 42 3.50 -21.20 -11.69
N ALA A 43 2.28 -20.75 -11.93
CA ALA A 43 1.95 -19.75 -12.95
C ALA A 43 2.31 -18.33 -12.47
N TRP A 44 3.59 -18.00 -12.49
CA TRP A 44 4.09 -16.71 -12.03
C TRP A 44 3.61 -15.55 -12.90
N ASP A 45 2.98 -14.56 -12.27
CA ASP A 45 2.52 -13.33 -12.94
C ASP A 45 3.47 -12.16 -12.60
N PRO A 46 4.32 -11.69 -13.54
CA PRO A 46 5.29 -10.63 -13.29
C PRO A 46 4.67 -9.23 -13.22
N THR A 47 3.37 -9.06 -13.45
CA THR A 47 2.70 -7.75 -13.51
C THR A 47 2.95 -6.93 -12.25
N LEU A 48 2.88 -7.56 -11.08
CA LEU A 48 3.12 -6.88 -9.80
C LEU A 48 4.57 -6.43 -9.63
N ALA A 49 5.54 -7.14 -10.20
CA ALA A 49 6.95 -6.74 -10.17
C ALA A 49 7.18 -5.39 -10.89
N PHE A 50 6.49 -5.16 -12.00
CA PHE A 50 6.56 -3.88 -12.73
C PHE A 50 5.92 -2.74 -11.93
N VAL A 51 4.79 -2.98 -11.28
CA VAL A 51 4.11 -2.00 -10.43
C VAL A 51 5.00 -1.62 -9.24
N MET A 52 5.55 -2.62 -8.55
CA MET A 52 6.45 -2.41 -7.41
C MET A 52 7.75 -1.73 -7.83
N GLY A 53 8.34 -2.15 -8.95
CA GLY A 53 9.56 -1.54 -9.51
C GLY A 53 9.34 -0.06 -9.84
N GLY A 54 8.22 0.28 -10.47
CA GLY A 54 7.83 1.66 -10.73
C GLY A 54 7.70 2.48 -9.45
N ALA A 55 7.03 1.94 -8.43
CA ALA A 55 6.88 2.60 -7.14
C ALA A 55 8.23 2.83 -6.45
N VAL A 56 9.14 1.85 -6.49
CA VAL A 56 10.50 1.97 -5.93
C VAL A 56 11.30 3.06 -6.65
N ILE A 57 11.24 3.12 -7.98
CA ILE A 57 11.93 4.14 -8.76
C ILE A 57 11.42 5.54 -8.41
N VAL A 58 10.09 5.73 -8.36
CA VAL A 58 9.47 7.02 -8.00
C VAL A 58 9.88 7.44 -6.59
N MET A 59 9.88 6.50 -5.63
CA MET A 59 10.27 6.77 -4.25
C MET A 59 11.78 7.10 -4.15
N ALA A 60 12.63 6.40 -4.89
CA ALA A 60 14.06 6.68 -4.93
C ALA A 60 14.36 8.08 -5.47
N VAL A 61 13.66 8.50 -6.53
CA VAL A 61 13.75 9.85 -7.07
C VAL A 61 13.25 10.89 -6.07
N ALA A 62 12.11 10.64 -5.42
CA ALA A 62 11.56 11.53 -4.40
C ALA A 62 12.52 11.72 -3.22
N TRP A 63 13.18 10.67 -2.76
CA TRP A 63 14.20 10.75 -1.69
C TRP A 63 15.45 11.53 -2.10
N ARG A 64 15.84 11.46 -3.38
CA ARG A 64 16.94 12.28 -3.91
C ARG A 64 16.62 13.77 -3.88
N ILE A 65 15.35 14.13 -4.09
CA ILE A 65 14.88 15.52 -4.11
C ILE A 65 14.60 16.02 -2.69
N GLN A 66 14.08 15.17 -1.80
CA GLN A 66 13.73 15.52 -0.41
C GLN A 66 14.37 14.58 0.62
N PRO A 67 15.65 14.74 0.93
CA PRO A 67 16.36 13.87 1.88
C PRO A 67 15.84 13.96 3.34
N ARG A 68 14.96 14.94 3.65
CA ARG A 68 14.35 15.10 4.97
C ARG A 68 13.29 14.05 5.31
N LEU A 69 12.90 13.20 4.37
CA LEU A 69 11.98 12.07 4.59
C LEU A 69 12.66 10.83 5.21
N ALA A 70 13.97 10.92 5.51
CA ALA A 70 14.72 9.83 6.11
C ALA A 70 14.28 9.60 7.56
N HIS A 71 13.50 8.56 7.77
CA HIS A 71 13.20 8.02 9.10
C HIS A 71 14.38 7.16 9.62
N PRO A 72 14.48 6.92 10.95
CA PRO A 72 15.51 6.03 11.49
C PRO A 72 15.43 4.66 10.80
N LEU A 73 16.55 4.25 10.23
CA LEU A 73 16.68 3.07 9.37
C LEU A 73 16.14 1.79 10.02
N PHE A 74 16.34 1.65 11.33
CA PHE A 74 15.86 0.48 12.09
C PHE A 74 14.33 0.37 12.08
N LYS A 75 13.62 1.48 12.35
CA LYS A 75 12.14 1.50 12.32
C LYS A 75 11.61 1.22 10.93
N LEU A 76 12.29 1.72 9.89
CA LEU A 76 11.91 1.49 8.52
C LEU A 76 12.07 0.02 8.12
N ILE A 77 13.19 -0.61 8.45
CA ILE A 77 13.45 -2.02 8.15
C ILE A 77 12.47 -2.92 8.91
N ALA A 78 12.29 -2.70 10.22
CA ALA A 78 11.38 -3.50 11.02
C ALA A 78 9.92 -3.37 10.55
N GLY A 79 9.48 -2.15 10.25
CA GLY A 79 8.14 -1.88 9.72
C GLY A 79 7.92 -2.51 8.35
N SER A 80 8.90 -2.42 7.45
CA SER A 80 8.84 -3.02 6.12
C SER A 80 8.80 -4.55 6.18
N ALA A 81 9.59 -5.16 7.06
CA ALA A 81 9.59 -6.61 7.27
C ALA A 81 8.24 -7.09 7.81
N LEU A 82 7.70 -6.41 8.82
CA LEU A 82 6.40 -6.73 9.41
C LEU A 82 5.27 -6.58 8.40
N PHE A 83 5.30 -5.48 7.62
CA PHE A 83 4.35 -5.25 6.54
C PHE A 83 4.45 -6.33 5.46
N GLY A 84 5.66 -6.71 5.04
CA GLY A 84 5.90 -7.74 4.03
C GLY A 84 5.39 -9.12 4.46
N ILE A 85 5.58 -9.49 5.72
CA ILE A 85 5.04 -10.74 6.27
C ILE A 85 3.50 -10.71 6.27
N GLY A 86 2.89 -9.64 6.77
CA GLY A 86 1.43 -9.49 6.80
C GLY A 86 0.83 -9.48 5.39
N TRP A 87 1.45 -8.79 4.45
CA TRP A 87 1.04 -8.75 3.06
C TRP A 87 1.17 -10.12 2.37
N GLY A 88 2.27 -10.84 2.61
CA GLY A 88 2.49 -12.18 2.06
C GLY A 88 1.44 -13.20 2.53
N ILE A 89 1.00 -13.10 3.78
CA ILE A 89 -0.04 -13.98 4.35
C ILE A 89 -1.43 -13.58 3.84
N ALA A 90 -1.76 -12.30 3.86
CA ALA A 90 -3.09 -11.80 3.49
C ALA A 90 -3.32 -11.81 1.98
N GLY A 91 -2.29 -11.58 1.17
CA GLY A 91 -2.40 -11.41 -0.28
C GLY A 91 -3.16 -10.15 -0.70
N LEU A 92 -3.40 -9.22 0.22
CA LEU A 92 -4.16 -7.99 0.01
C LEU A 92 -3.34 -6.76 0.41
N CYS A 93 -3.32 -5.76 -0.48
CA CYS A 93 -2.80 -4.44 -0.12
C CYS A 93 -3.88 -3.62 0.61
N PRO A 94 -3.51 -2.64 1.46
CA PRO A 94 -4.48 -1.82 2.19
C PRO A 94 -5.50 -1.09 1.30
N GLY A 95 -5.08 -0.57 0.16
CA GLY A 95 -5.97 0.10 -0.79
C GLY A 95 -7.03 -0.82 -1.39
N PRO A 96 -6.61 -1.87 -2.11
CA PRO A 96 -7.52 -2.90 -2.61
C PRO A 96 -8.36 -3.58 -1.51
N GLY A 97 -7.81 -3.75 -0.29
CA GLY A 97 -8.55 -4.29 0.84
C GLY A 97 -9.77 -3.45 1.23
N VAL A 98 -9.65 -2.13 1.19
CA VAL A 98 -10.80 -1.22 1.41
C VAL A 98 -11.77 -1.26 0.24
N ALA A 99 -11.28 -1.30 -1.00
CA ALA A 99 -12.12 -1.41 -2.19
C ALA A 99 -12.89 -2.75 -2.23
N ALA A 100 -12.27 -3.82 -1.75
CA ALA A 100 -12.88 -5.15 -1.68
C ALA A 100 -14.07 -5.25 -0.72
N LEU A 101 -14.26 -4.27 0.19
CA LEU A 101 -15.46 -4.20 1.04
C LEU A 101 -16.76 -4.17 0.24
N VAL A 102 -16.72 -3.69 -1.00
CA VAL A 102 -17.89 -3.66 -1.90
C VAL A 102 -18.11 -5.01 -2.58
N LEU A 103 -17.05 -5.76 -2.83
CA LEU A 103 -17.10 -7.02 -3.59
C LEU A 103 -17.20 -8.26 -2.69
N GLU A 104 -16.44 -8.27 -1.61
CA GLU A 104 -16.39 -9.34 -0.61
C GLU A 104 -16.41 -8.76 0.82
N PRO A 105 -17.58 -8.36 1.33
CA PRO A 105 -17.66 -7.56 2.55
C PRO A 105 -17.13 -8.28 3.80
N VAL A 106 -17.27 -9.60 3.92
CA VAL A 106 -16.88 -10.33 5.13
C VAL A 106 -15.36 -10.45 5.24
N GLY A 107 -14.70 -10.95 4.21
CA GLY A 107 -13.22 -11.11 4.20
C GLY A 107 -12.50 -9.78 4.28
N ALA A 108 -12.97 -8.80 3.50
CA ALA A 108 -12.41 -7.45 3.50
C ALA A 108 -12.62 -6.72 4.83
N ALA A 109 -13.76 -6.89 5.50
CA ALA A 109 -14.01 -6.30 6.81
C ALA A 109 -13.06 -6.85 7.88
N ILE A 110 -12.81 -8.16 7.90
CA ILE A 110 -11.84 -8.78 8.81
C ILE A 110 -10.43 -8.19 8.56
N PHE A 111 -10.05 -8.07 7.31
CA PHE A 111 -8.76 -7.47 6.93
C PHE A 111 -8.63 -6.02 7.40
N VAL A 112 -9.64 -5.18 7.14
CA VAL A 112 -9.66 -3.76 7.53
C VAL A 112 -9.64 -3.60 9.06
N VAL A 113 -10.41 -4.39 9.79
CA VAL A 113 -10.42 -4.38 11.26
C VAL A 113 -9.05 -4.78 11.81
N ALA A 114 -8.44 -5.83 11.28
CA ALA A 114 -7.10 -6.27 11.68
C ALA A 114 -6.04 -5.19 11.38
N MET A 115 -6.15 -4.52 10.23
CA MET A 115 -5.27 -3.41 9.85
C MET A 115 -5.41 -2.24 10.82
N LEU A 116 -6.62 -1.81 11.13
CA LEU A 116 -6.88 -0.72 12.08
C LEU A 116 -6.42 -1.07 13.51
N ALA A 117 -6.62 -2.31 13.94
CA ALA A 117 -6.13 -2.81 15.21
C ALA A 117 -4.59 -2.78 15.28
N GLY A 118 -3.91 -3.21 14.22
CA GLY A 118 -2.44 -3.13 14.11
C GLY A 118 -1.92 -1.69 14.17
N MET A 119 -2.56 -0.77 13.45
CA MET A 119 -2.23 0.66 13.51
C MET A 119 -2.44 1.25 14.91
N GLY A 120 -3.53 0.86 15.59
CA GLY A 120 -3.81 1.27 16.96
C GLY A 120 -2.75 0.76 17.94
N LEU A 121 -2.35 -0.50 17.79
CA LEU A 121 -1.33 -1.13 18.61
C LEU A 121 0.02 -0.41 18.51
N VAL A 122 0.47 -0.12 17.29
CA VAL A 122 1.72 0.64 17.06
C VAL A 122 1.66 2.01 17.73
N ARG A 123 0.53 2.72 17.62
CA ARG A 123 0.34 4.02 18.30
C ARG A 123 0.43 3.93 19.82
N LEU A 124 -0.03 2.82 20.41
CA LEU A 124 0.08 2.60 21.85
C LEU A 124 1.54 2.40 22.29
N PHE A 125 2.33 1.68 21.47
CA PHE A 125 3.75 1.43 21.77
C PHE A 125 4.66 2.64 21.50
N GLU A 126 4.26 3.56 20.63
CA GLU A 126 5.03 4.79 20.35
C GLU A 126 4.73 5.95 21.32
N ARG A 127 3.76 5.79 22.23
CA ARG A 127 3.47 6.77 23.30
C ARG A 127 4.34 6.55 24.52
#